data_9193d7570912f2a03596527a2c38c3a5
#
_entry.id   9193d7570912f2a03596527a2c38c3a5
#
_cell.length_a   1.000
_cell.length_b   1.000
_cell.length_c   1.000
_cell.angle_alpha   90.00
_cell.angle_beta   90.00
_cell.angle_gamma   90.00
#
_symmetry.space_group_name_H-M   'P 1'
#
loop_
_entity.id
_entity.type
_entity.pdbx_description
1 polymer ?
#
loop_
_entity_poly.entity_id
_entity_poly.type
_entity_poly.pdbx_seq_one_letter_code
_entity_poly.pdbx_strand_id
1 'polypeptide(L)'
;MMARRSVLVALLWLAVVVAGVDFVRELVPAFSRPSHGFVAYYTASRLLAAGADPALNYDVDWFIAQIARFQPDASDVHINPPPTNVLLLPLVGLDYVGARRVWSTLSLLTMLLVVGWWLWRWNWRGAWMPAFLLLTLLFQPIRANFHLGQIYVLLLGLFTAAWVAYRQWRAGWLGALLAVAGVMKLAGAFVWLLLLCQRRWRALLAGGVAAVVLLLLTWPGWPAWEAFLTLLRGLSQQPERAVTAYQTWLSWTRHLFTADAQWNPLPVARLPQLGNALYLAGAGLLVGVTAWFAWKMPASPTKAAREITDQDLLFAAGVILGLILSPLALDYHYALLLLPAFILCQWARQQSDWRVWLLLLLALILIAADLPYRSPRLAAGWWALLAYPKLVGGLLLWALCLQQSTESRPLPPVNDQPPTANRQRPTTNHQATDRKQLRTFLRMVTDRLPAHFR
;
A
#
# COMPACT_ATOMS: atom_id res chain seq x y z
N MET A 1 -20.67 1.45 -33.95
CA MET A 1 -19.85 1.76 -32.77
C MET A 1 -20.38 1.14 -31.48
N MET A 2 -21.69 1.20 -31.18
CA MET A 2 -22.29 0.62 -29.96
C MET A 2 -22.05 -0.88 -29.80
N ALA A 3 -22.27 -1.70 -30.82
CA ALA A 3 -22.07 -3.14 -30.78
C ALA A 3 -20.62 -3.54 -30.40
N ARG A 4 -19.60 -2.86 -30.92
CA ARG A 4 -18.19 -3.13 -30.58
C ARG A 4 -17.88 -2.82 -29.11
N ARG A 5 -18.47 -1.75 -28.53
CA ARG A 5 -18.30 -1.42 -27.11
C ARG A 5 -18.96 -2.46 -26.21
N SER A 6 -20.14 -2.95 -26.55
CA SER A 6 -20.83 -3.99 -25.79
C SER A 6 -20.06 -5.32 -25.80
N VAL A 7 -19.49 -5.71 -26.96
CA VAL A 7 -18.65 -6.91 -27.08
C VAL A 7 -17.39 -6.78 -26.20
N LEU A 8 -16.69 -5.64 -26.23
CA LEU A 8 -15.52 -5.42 -25.38
C LEU A 8 -15.86 -5.54 -23.88
N VAL A 9 -16.96 -4.93 -23.43
CA VAL A 9 -17.41 -5.03 -22.04
C VAL A 9 -17.73 -6.46 -21.66
N ALA A 10 -18.40 -7.22 -22.54
CA ALA A 10 -18.70 -8.63 -22.30
C ALA A 10 -17.42 -9.49 -22.19
N LEU A 11 -16.44 -9.27 -23.07
CA LEU A 11 -15.15 -9.97 -23.04
C LEU A 11 -14.37 -9.63 -21.74
N LEU A 12 -14.38 -8.37 -21.30
CA LEU A 12 -13.75 -7.98 -20.05
C LEU A 12 -14.42 -8.65 -18.84
N TRP A 13 -15.75 -8.76 -18.81
CA TRP A 13 -16.45 -9.49 -17.76
C TRP A 13 -16.17 -10.98 -17.78
N LEU A 14 -16.08 -11.59 -18.96
CA LEU A 14 -15.66 -12.99 -19.09
C LEU A 14 -14.24 -13.19 -18.52
N ALA A 15 -13.32 -12.27 -18.85
CA ALA A 15 -11.96 -12.31 -18.31
C ALA A 15 -11.95 -12.14 -16.77
N VAL A 16 -12.81 -11.27 -16.21
CA VAL A 16 -12.96 -11.12 -14.75
C VAL A 16 -13.47 -12.41 -14.11
N VAL A 17 -14.44 -13.10 -14.73
CA VAL A 17 -14.94 -14.39 -14.22
C VAL A 17 -13.83 -15.44 -14.23
N VAL A 18 -13.10 -15.56 -15.34
CA VAL A 18 -11.98 -16.53 -15.46
C VAL A 18 -10.89 -16.22 -14.43
N ALA A 19 -10.44 -14.96 -14.35
CA ALA A 19 -9.44 -14.53 -13.36
C ALA A 19 -9.95 -14.68 -11.92
N GLY A 20 -11.26 -14.47 -11.68
CA GLY A 20 -11.88 -14.67 -10.38
C GLY A 20 -11.89 -16.14 -9.95
N VAL A 21 -12.22 -17.06 -10.86
CA VAL A 21 -12.15 -18.50 -10.60
C VAL A 21 -10.71 -18.93 -10.29
N ASP A 22 -9.75 -18.45 -11.07
CA ASP A 22 -8.34 -18.72 -10.86
C ASP A 22 -7.86 -18.18 -9.50
N PHE A 23 -8.19 -16.91 -9.19
CA PHE A 23 -7.89 -16.30 -7.90
C PHE A 23 -8.46 -17.10 -6.72
N VAL A 24 -9.71 -17.57 -6.82
CA VAL A 24 -10.35 -18.38 -5.76
C VAL A 24 -9.65 -19.73 -5.62
N ARG A 25 -9.25 -20.38 -6.72
CA ARG A 25 -8.49 -21.64 -6.68
C ARG A 25 -7.17 -21.51 -5.95
N GLU A 26 -6.46 -20.39 -6.11
CA GLU A 26 -5.22 -20.11 -5.38
C GLU A 26 -5.50 -19.70 -3.92
N LEU A 27 -6.59 -18.98 -3.68
CA LEU A 27 -6.96 -18.46 -2.38
C LEU A 27 -7.40 -19.55 -1.41
N VAL A 28 -8.20 -20.52 -1.85
CA VAL A 28 -8.74 -21.60 -1.00
C VAL A 28 -7.64 -22.33 -0.22
N PRO A 29 -6.55 -22.79 -0.84
CA PRO A 29 -5.45 -23.39 -0.10
C PRO A 29 -4.78 -22.44 0.90
N ALA A 30 -4.72 -21.15 0.58
CA ALA A 30 -4.08 -20.16 1.44
C ALA A 30 -4.79 -19.96 2.79
N PHE A 31 -6.05 -20.41 2.94
CA PHE A 31 -6.79 -20.34 4.20
C PHE A 31 -6.38 -21.40 5.23
N SER A 32 -5.70 -22.47 4.80
CA SER A 32 -5.38 -23.59 5.69
C SER A 32 -3.94 -24.07 5.61
N ARG A 33 -3.24 -23.80 4.51
CA ARG A 33 -1.84 -24.24 4.34
C ARG A 33 -0.88 -23.48 5.24
N PRO A 34 0.15 -24.16 5.74
CA PRO A 34 1.29 -23.49 6.38
C PRO A 34 1.86 -22.41 5.48
N SER A 35 2.25 -21.28 6.06
CA SER A 35 2.82 -20.18 5.28
C SER A 35 3.92 -19.45 6.05
N HIS A 36 4.97 -19.08 5.36
CA HIS A 36 6.12 -18.40 5.94
C HIS A 36 5.73 -17.08 6.64
N GLY A 37 4.93 -16.22 6.03
CA GLY A 37 4.61 -14.92 6.63
C GLY A 37 3.73 -15.01 7.88
N PHE A 38 2.58 -15.71 7.78
CA PHE A 38 1.61 -15.79 8.87
C PHE A 38 2.15 -16.50 10.11
N VAL A 39 3.00 -17.52 9.92
CA VAL A 39 3.54 -18.29 11.04
C VAL A 39 4.36 -17.42 11.98
N ALA A 40 5.08 -16.42 11.46
CA ALA A 40 5.87 -15.52 12.31
C ALA A 40 4.98 -14.65 13.22
N TYR A 41 3.89 -14.10 12.69
CA TYR A 41 2.92 -13.34 13.50
C TYR A 41 2.24 -14.20 14.54
N TYR A 42 1.79 -15.39 14.15
CA TYR A 42 1.08 -16.33 15.02
C TYR A 42 1.98 -16.80 16.18
N THR A 43 3.20 -17.25 15.87
CA THR A 43 4.17 -17.72 16.86
C THR A 43 4.54 -16.60 17.83
N ALA A 44 4.86 -15.40 17.33
CA ALA A 44 5.24 -14.27 18.18
C ALA A 44 4.12 -13.87 19.15
N SER A 45 2.84 -13.87 18.69
CA SER A 45 1.71 -13.58 19.57
C SER A 45 1.45 -14.71 20.60
N ARG A 46 1.62 -15.98 20.20
CA ARG A 46 1.52 -17.13 21.11
C ARG A 46 2.57 -17.10 22.20
N LEU A 47 3.81 -16.78 21.83
CA LEU A 47 4.94 -16.67 22.78
C LEU A 47 4.69 -15.51 23.76
N LEU A 48 4.22 -14.36 23.27
CA LEU A 48 3.85 -13.24 24.12
C LEU A 48 2.74 -13.61 25.10
N ALA A 49 1.70 -14.30 24.66
CA ALA A 49 0.60 -14.76 25.52
C ALA A 49 1.05 -15.81 26.56
N ALA A 50 2.12 -16.57 26.25
CA ALA A 50 2.75 -17.53 27.17
C ALA A 50 3.74 -16.88 28.14
N GLY A 51 3.96 -15.55 28.08
CA GLY A 51 4.88 -14.81 28.94
C GLY A 51 6.36 -14.96 28.57
N ALA A 52 6.67 -15.42 27.34
CA ALA A 52 8.05 -15.47 26.86
C ALA A 52 8.63 -14.07 26.67
N ASP A 53 9.94 -13.92 26.88
CA ASP A 53 10.64 -12.65 26.64
C ASP A 53 10.53 -12.26 25.15
N PRO A 54 9.92 -11.10 24.81
CA PRO A 54 9.78 -10.65 23.42
C PRO A 54 11.11 -10.40 22.71
N ALA A 55 12.21 -10.20 23.41
CA ALA A 55 13.54 -10.03 22.84
C ALA A 55 14.01 -11.31 22.12
N LEU A 56 13.65 -12.48 22.62
CA LEU A 56 14.01 -13.78 22.04
C LEU A 56 13.37 -14.00 20.65
N ASN A 57 12.30 -13.30 20.32
CA ASN A 57 11.70 -13.40 18.96
C ASN A 57 12.67 -12.95 17.86
N TYR A 58 13.74 -12.23 18.21
CA TYR A 58 14.77 -11.72 17.29
C TYR A 58 16.04 -12.56 17.25
N ASP A 59 16.13 -13.61 18.09
CA ASP A 59 17.07 -14.70 17.91
C ASP A 59 16.51 -15.66 16.86
N VAL A 60 17.16 -15.67 15.68
CA VAL A 60 16.65 -16.38 14.50
C VAL A 60 16.52 -17.88 14.75
N ASP A 61 17.54 -18.51 15.34
CA ASP A 61 17.56 -19.96 15.55
C ASP A 61 16.55 -20.37 16.61
N TRP A 62 16.49 -19.63 17.71
CA TRP A 62 15.53 -19.86 18.77
C TRP A 62 14.09 -19.69 18.25
N PHE A 63 13.82 -18.62 17.48
CA PHE A 63 12.48 -18.36 16.97
C PHE A 63 12.01 -19.42 15.97
N ILE A 64 12.89 -19.88 15.07
CA ILE A 64 12.61 -21.00 14.14
C ILE A 64 12.29 -22.27 14.93
N ALA A 65 13.03 -22.57 15.99
CA ALA A 65 12.74 -23.70 16.88
C ALA A 65 11.36 -23.57 17.56
N GLN A 66 10.94 -22.35 17.94
CA GLN A 66 9.58 -22.15 18.47
C GLN A 66 8.50 -22.32 17.38
N ILE A 67 8.72 -21.83 16.15
CA ILE A 67 7.81 -22.07 15.04
C ILE A 67 7.55 -23.57 14.86
N ALA A 68 8.59 -24.38 14.84
CA ALA A 68 8.49 -25.83 14.64
C ALA A 68 7.59 -26.55 15.68
N ARG A 69 7.42 -25.97 16.89
CA ARG A 69 6.50 -26.48 17.92
C ARG A 69 5.02 -26.25 17.59
N PHE A 70 4.71 -25.18 16.86
CA PHE A 70 3.33 -24.83 16.50
C PHE A 70 2.99 -25.28 15.07
N GLN A 71 3.96 -25.24 14.17
CA GLN A 71 3.79 -25.55 12.76
C GLN A 71 5.11 -26.05 12.14
N PRO A 72 5.38 -27.36 12.18
CA PRO A 72 6.65 -27.91 11.71
C PRO A 72 6.88 -27.74 10.20
N ASP A 73 5.79 -27.61 9.41
CA ASP A 73 5.85 -27.48 7.94
C ASP A 73 6.08 -26.03 7.48
N ALA A 74 6.34 -25.08 8.39
CA ALA A 74 6.62 -23.70 8.04
C ALA A 74 7.84 -23.18 8.83
N SER A 75 8.54 -22.23 8.25
CA SER A 75 9.65 -21.52 8.89
C SER A 75 9.66 -20.07 8.42
N ASP A 76 10.00 -19.15 9.31
CA ASP A 76 10.18 -17.73 8.99
C ASP A 76 11.02 -17.03 10.06
N VAL A 77 11.51 -15.84 9.74
CA VAL A 77 12.22 -14.96 10.65
C VAL A 77 11.29 -13.84 11.11
N HIS A 78 11.30 -13.52 12.40
CA HIS A 78 10.50 -12.42 12.94
C HIS A 78 11.21 -11.08 12.72
N ILE A 79 10.90 -10.40 11.59
CA ILE A 79 11.47 -9.10 11.23
C ILE A 79 10.45 -7.95 11.38
N ASN A 80 9.48 -8.12 12.27
CA ASN A 80 8.47 -7.10 12.53
C ASN A 80 8.82 -6.30 13.78
N PRO A 81 8.43 -5.01 13.88
CA PRO A 81 8.60 -4.25 15.11
C PRO A 81 7.94 -4.94 16.30
N PRO A 82 8.48 -4.80 17.54
CA PRO A 82 7.94 -5.48 18.71
C PRO A 82 6.44 -5.31 18.96
N PRO A 83 5.80 -4.14 18.71
CA PRO A 83 4.35 -4.00 18.84
C PRO A 83 3.53 -4.91 17.96
N THR A 84 4.10 -5.47 16.89
CA THR A 84 3.40 -6.43 16.02
C THR A 84 3.07 -7.73 16.74
N ASN A 85 3.79 -8.06 17.82
CA ASN A 85 3.55 -9.27 18.61
C ASN A 85 2.13 -9.30 19.23
N VAL A 86 1.49 -8.15 19.44
CA VAL A 86 0.12 -8.07 19.96
C VAL A 86 -0.96 -8.28 18.88
N LEU A 87 -0.57 -8.27 17.60
CA LEU A 87 -1.52 -8.24 16.47
C LEU A 87 -2.49 -9.41 16.46
N LEU A 88 -1.99 -10.62 16.74
CA LEU A 88 -2.81 -11.83 16.73
C LEU A 88 -3.19 -12.33 18.15
N LEU A 89 -2.96 -11.53 19.20
CA LEU A 89 -3.40 -11.91 20.55
C LEU A 89 -4.86 -12.35 20.63
N PRO A 90 -5.82 -11.69 19.94
CA PRO A 90 -7.20 -12.15 19.95
C PRO A 90 -7.41 -13.54 19.33
N LEU A 91 -6.45 -14.06 18.59
CA LEU A 91 -6.51 -15.33 17.87
C LEU A 91 -5.66 -16.44 18.52
N VAL A 92 -4.93 -16.16 19.61
CA VAL A 92 -4.03 -17.15 20.23
C VAL A 92 -4.76 -18.34 20.85
N GLY A 93 -6.07 -18.21 21.13
CA GLY A 93 -6.91 -19.32 21.58
C GLY A 93 -7.28 -20.32 20.49
N LEU A 94 -7.11 -19.95 19.21
CA LEU A 94 -7.34 -20.82 18.07
C LEU A 94 -6.08 -21.64 17.74
N ASP A 95 -6.27 -22.80 17.12
CA ASP A 95 -5.16 -23.48 16.45
C ASP A 95 -4.65 -22.67 15.25
N TYR A 96 -3.52 -23.08 14.69
CA TYR A 96 -2.90 -22.38 13.55
C TYR A 96 -3.86 -22.21 12.37
N VAL A 97 -4.59 -23.28 12.00
CA VAL A 97 -5.48 -23.27 10.84
C VAL A 97 -6.68 -22.36 11.08
N GLY A 98 -7.28 -22.40 12.28
CA GLY A 98 -8.37 -21.52 12.69
C GLY A 98 -7.96 -20.04 12.67
N ALA A 99 -6.81 -19.72 13.27
CA ALA A 99 -6.27 -18.37 13.27
C ALA A 99 -5.95 -17.89 11.83
N ARG A 100 -5.40 -18.78 11.00
CA ARG A 100 -5.09 -18.52 9.60
C ARG A 100 -6.33 -18.22 8.77
N ARG A 101 -7.42 -18.96 8.98
CA ARG A 101 -8.72 -18.73 8.33
C ARG A 101 -9.29 -17.37 8.69
N VAL A 102 -9.30 -17.00 9.97
CA VAL A 102 -9.76 -15.67 10.41
C VAL A 102 -8.93 -14.58 9.78
N TRP A 103 -7.59 -14.71 9.79
CA TRP A 103 -6.67 -13.73 9.19
C TRP A 103 -6.90 -13.54 7.69
N SER A 104 -7.03 -14.65 6.94
CA SER A 104 -7.26 -14.61 5.50
C SER A 104 -8.64 -14.04 5.17
N THR A 105 -9.66 -14.35 5.99
CA THR A 105 -11.01 -13.76 5.86
C THR A 105 -10.98 -12.25 6.08
N LEU A 106 -10.30 -11.75 7.13
CA LEU A 106 -10.15 -10.32 7.38
C LEU A 106 -9.44 -9.62 6.22
N SER A 107 -8.38 -10.22 5.69
CA SER A 107 -7.66 -9.71 4.53
C SER A 107 -8.57 -9.65 3.29
N LEU A 108 -9.34 -10.71 3.02
CA LEU A 108 -10.28 -10.77 1.90
C LEU A 108 -11.37 -9.71 2.03
N LEU A 109 -11.99 -9.60 3.20
CA LEU A 109 -13.00 -8.58 3.47
C LEU A 109 -12.43 -7.17 3.30
N THR A 110 -11.22 -6.92 3.79
CA THR A 110 -10.54 -5.62 3.59
C THR A 110 -10.34 -5.31 2.11
N MET A 111 -9.86 -6.28 1.32
CA MET A 111 -9.69 -6.12 -0.12
C MET A 111 -11.01 -5.80 -0.82
N LEU A 112 -12.07 -6.57 -0.52
CA LEU A 112 -13.39 -6.38 -1.11
C LEU A 112 -13.99 -5.03 -0.74
N LEU A 113 -13.88 -4.62 0.53
CA LEU A 113 -14.34 -3.32 1.00
C LEU A 113 -13.59 -2.16 0.34
N VAL A 114 -12.27 -2.24 0.25
CA VAL A 114 -11.43 -1.20 -0.36
C VAL A 114 -11.75 -1.06 -1.84
N VAL A 115 -11.69 -2.15 -2.59
CA VAL A 115 -11.94 -2.13 -4.05
C VAL A 115 -13.39 -1.77 -4.35
N GLY A 116 -14.35 -2.37 -3.65
CA GLY A 116 -15.78 -2.06 -3.80
C GLY A 116 -16.08 -0.60 -3.50
N TRP A 117 -15.49 -0.05 -2.43
CA TRP A 117 -15.64 1.35 -2.09
C TRP A 117 -15.03 2.28 -3.16
N TRP A 118 -13.83 1.96 -3.70
CA TRP A 118 -13.25 2.75 -4.79
C TRP A 118 -14.17 2.78 -6.01
N LEU A 119 -14.63 1.62 -6.48
CA LEU A 119 -15.49 1.52 -7.65
C LEU A 119 -16.82 2.28 -7.46
N TRP A 120 -17.42 2.15 -6.29
CA TRP A 120 -18.65 2.86 -5.93
C TRP A 120 -18.42 4.38 -5.82
N ARG A 121 -17.41 4.79 -5.07
CA ARG A 121 -17.16 6.20 -4.74
C ARG A 121 -16.81 7.03 -5.96
N TRP A 122 -16.05 6.47 -6.90
CA TRP A 122 -15.65 7.13 -8.14
C TRP A 122 -16.52 6.77 -9.34
N ASN A 123 -17.62 6.05 -9.13
CA ASN A 123 -18.60 5.73 -10.17
C ASN A 123 -17.98 5.06 -11.41
N TRP A 124 -17.16 4.02 -11.15
CA TRP A 124 -16.58 3.23 -12.22
C TRP A 124 -17.66 2.41 -12.91
N ARG A 125 -17.85 2.64 -14.22
CA ARG A 125 -18.92 2.02 -15.03
C ARG A 125 -18.38 1.59 -16.40
N GLY A 126 -19.17 0.80 -17.14
CA GLY A 126 -18.81 0.33 -18.47
C GLY A 126 -17.56 -0.54 -18.44
N ALA A 127 -16.65 -0.35 -19.38
CA ALA A 127 -15.42 -1.13 -19.51
C ALA A 127 -14.39 -0.90 -18.36
N TRP A 128 -14.45 0.25 -17.70
CA TRP A 128 -13.48 0.59 -16.64
C TRP A 128 -13.63 -0.27 -15.39
N MET A 129 -14.86 -0.60 -15.01
CA MET A 129 -15.12 -1.44 -13.84
C MET A 129 -14.51 -2.84 -14.00
N PRO A 130 -14.84 -3.63 -15.04
CA PRO A 130 -14.23 -4.94 -15.22
C PRO A 130 -12.73 -4.86 -15.50
N ALA A 131 -12.21 -3.82 -16.15
CA ALA A 131 -10.78 -3.65 -16.36
C ALA A 131 -10.01 -3.49 -15.04
N PHE A 132 -10.53 -2.69 -14.10
CA PHE A 132 -9.88 -2.52 -12.79
C PHE A 132 -10.05 -3.75 -11.90
N LEU A 133 -11.20 -4.43 -11.95
CA LEU A 133 -11.40 -5.71 -11.26
C LEU A 133 -10.41 -6.76 -11.79
N LEU A 134 -10.23 -6.83 -13.10
CA LEU A 134 -9.28 -7.73 -13.73
C LEU A 134 -7.84 -7.41 -13.27
N LEU A 135 -7.44 -6.13 -13.28
CA LEU A 135 -6.16 -5.69 -12.71
C LEU A 135 -6.00 -6.18 -11.27
N THR A 136 -7.01 -5.99 -10.42
CA THR A 136 -6.95 -6.38 -9.00
C THR A 136 -6.79 -7.89 -8.83
N LEU A 137 -7.53 -8.70 -9.60
CA LEU A 137 -7.49 -10.16 -9.54
C LEU A 137 -6.17 -10.73 -10.08
N LEU A 138 -5.58 -10.08 -11.08
CA LEU A 138 -4.29 -10.45 -11.67
C LEU A 138 -3.09 -9.81 -10.96
N PHE A 139 -3.32 -8.98 -9.93
CA PHE A 139 -2.26 -8.28 -9.23
C PHE A 139 -1.45 -9.25 -8.37
N GLN A 140 -0.34 -9.76 -8.91
CA GLN A 140 0.50 -10.77 -8.27
C GLN A 140 0.90 -10.43 -6.82
N PRO A 141 1.23 -9.17 -6.46
CA PRO A 141 1.53 -8.84 -5.07
C PRO A 141 0.36 -9.10 -4.10
N ILE A 142 -0.88 -8.96 -4.53
CA ILE A 142 -2.07 -9.31 -3.72
C ILE A 142 -2.16 -10.83 -3.54
N ARG A 143 -1.97 -11.60 -4.62
CA ARG A 143 -1.95 -13.08 -4.56
C ARG A 143 -0.86 -13.59 -3.62
N ALA A 144 0.36 -13.07 -3.75
CA ALA A 144 1.48 -13.38 -2.87
C ALA A 144 1.19 -13.04 -1.40
N ASN A 145 0.48 -11.92 -1.15
CA ASN A 145 0.08 -11.53 0.20
C ASN A 145 -0.85 -12.56 0.84
N PHE A 146 -1.86 -13.04 0.12
CA PHE A 146 -2.75 -14.10 0.61
C PHE A 146 -2.01 -15.41 0.80
N HIS A 147 -1.17 -15.81 -0.16
CA HIS A 147 -0.40 -17.05 -0.09
C HIS A 147 0.49 -17.09 1.15
N LEU A 148 1.22 -16.02 1.42
CA LEU A 148 2.13 -15.90 2.57
C LEU A 148 1.42 -15.49 3.88
N GLY A 149 0.19 -14.99 3.81
CA GLY A 149 -0.54 -14.46 4.97
C GLY A 149 0.06 -13.20 5.55
N GLN A 150 0.56 -12.35 4.71
CA GLN A 150 1.16 -11.08 5.10
C GLN A 150 0.11 -10.00 5.40
N ILE A 151 0.52 -8.96 6.12
CA ILE A 151 -0.36 -7.87 6.59
C ILE A 151 -0.69 -6.81 5.53
N TYR A 152 -0.06 -6.85 4.34
CA TYR A 152 -0.07 -5.71 3.41
C TYR A 152 -1.43 -5.40 2.79
N VAL A 153 -2.36 -6.35 2.73
CA VAL A 153 -3.76 -6.06 2.34
C VAL A 153 -4.47 -5.27 3.44
N LEU A 154 -4.21 -5.55 4.73
CA LEU A 154 -4.75 -4.74 5.83
C LEU A 154 -4.13 -3.34 5.84
N LEU A 155 -2.80 -3.24 5.58
CA LEU A 155 -2.13 -1.95 5.40
C LEU A 155 -2.69 -1.17 4.20
N LEU A 156 -3.06 -1.83 3.10
CA LEU A 156 -3.74 -1.20 1.96
C LEU A 156 -5.06 -0.55 2.42
N GLY A 157 -5.82 -1.21 3.28
CA GLY A 157 -7.02 -0.64 3.91
C GLY A 157 -6.69 0.59 4.75
N LEU A 158 -5.66 0.52 5.61
CA LEU A 158 -5.20 1.65 6.42
C LEU A 158 -4.73 2.83 5.56
N PHE A 159 -3.92 2.59 4.53
CA PHE A 159 -3.46 3.65 3.62
C PHE A 159 -4.60 4.24 2.80
N THR A 160 -5.59 3.44 2.40
CA THR A 160 -6.79 3.96 1.75
C THR A 160 -7.58 4.88 2.70
N ALA A 161 -7.78 4.48 3.95
CA ALA A 161 -8.43 5.31 4.96
C ALA A 161 -7.62 6.58 5.27
N ALA A 162 -6.27 6.46 5.35
CA ALA A 162 -5.37 7.59 5.54
C ALA A 162 -5.44 8.57 4.35
N TRP A 163 -5.48 8.07 3.11
CA TRP A 163 -5.67 8.90 1.93
C TRP A 163 -7.02 9.63 1.96
N VAL A 164 -8.10 8.97 2.36
CA VAL A 164 -9.41 9.62 2.54
C VAL A 164 -9.34 10.71 3.60
N ALA A 165 -8.73 10.44 4.74
CA ALA A 165 -8.53 11.42 5.81
C ALA A 165 -7.63 12.58 5.34
N TYR A 166 -6.62 12.31 4.52
CA TYR A 166 -5.73 13.30 3.90
C TYR A 166 -6.51 14.26 2.99
N ARG A 167 -7.38 13.73 2.11
CA ARG A 167 -8.28 14.51 1.24
C ARG A 167 -9.28 15.35 2.01
N GLN A 168 -9.85 14.79 3.07
CA GLN A 168 -10.89 15.44 3.88
C GLN A 168 -10.35 16.35 4.99
N TRP A 169 -9.04 16.53 5.06
CA TRP A 169 -8.38 17.35 6.10
C TRP A 169 -8.68 16.88 7.53
N ARG A 170 -8.96 15.60 7.72
CA ARG A 170 -9.20 15.00 9.03
C ARG A 170 -7.87 14.65 9.70
N ALA A 171 -7.21 15.66 10.22
CA ALA A 171 -5.84 15.57 10.76
C ALA A 171 -5.67 14.47 11.82
N GLY A 172 -6.62 14.33 12.76
CA GLY A 172 -6.59 13.31 13.80
C GLY A 172 -6.60 11.90 13.23
N TRP A 173 -7.54 11.60 12.33
CA TRP A 173 -7.61 10.28 11.68
C TRP A 173 -6.40 9.98 10.80
N LEU A 174 -5.94 10.98 10.03
CA LEU A 174 -4.76 10.82 9.19
C LEU A 174 -3.54 10.43 10.03
N GLY A 175 -3.28 11.19 11.11
CA GLY A 175 -2.16 10.91 12.00
C GLY A 175 -2.28 9.54 12.68
N ALA A 176 -3.45 9.21 13.24
CA ALA A 176 -3.68 7.94 13.93
C ALA A 176 -3.49 6.72 13.00
N LEU A 177 -4.05 6.76 11.78
CA LEU A 177 -3.92 5.65 10.81
C LEU A 177 -2.47 5.45 10.37
N LEU A 178 -1.73 6.54 10.12
CA LEU A 178 -0.31 6.45 9.79
C LEU A 178 0.53 5.99 10.99
N ALA A 179 0.15 6.36 12.22
CA ALA A 179 0.80 5.86 13.44
C ALA A 179 0.63 4.33 13.57
N VAL A 180 -0.59 3.81 13.36
CA VAL A 180 -0.82 2.35 13.35
C VAL A 180 0.07 1.67 12.31
N ALA A 181 0.08 2.17 11.06
CA ALA A 181 0.91 1.60 10.00
C ALA A 181 2.41 1.65 10.33
N GLY A 182 2.87 2.77 10.91
CA GLY A 182 4.26 2.98 11.32
C GLY A 182 4.69 2.08 12.48
N VAL A 183 3.89 1.99 13.52
CA VAL A 183 4.18 1.17 14.71
C VAL A 183 4.14 -0.32 14.40
N MET A 184 3.20 -0.75 13.55
CA MET A 184 3.04 -2.17 13.23
C MET A 184 4.02 -2.67 12.15
N LYS A 185 4.48 -1.83 11.23
CA LYS A 185 5.27 -2.33 10.08
C LYS A 185 6.32 -1.33 9.57
N LEU A 186 6.61 -0.28 10.32
CA LEU A 186 7.48 0.84 9.90
C LEU A 186 7.04 1.45 8.54
N ALA A 187 5.75 1.32 8.20
CA ALA A 187 5.22 1.77 6.93
C ALA A 187 4.80 3.25 6.97
N GLY A 188 4.92 3.94 5.82
CA GLY A 188 4.42 5.31 5.66
C GLY A 188 5.43 6.42 5.96
N ALA A 189 6.72 6.13 6.17
CA ALA A 189 7.75 7.12 6.49
C ALA A 189 7.75 8.32 5.52
N PHE A 190 7.61 8.07 4.21
CA PHE A 190 7.60 9.14 3.21
C PHE A 190 6.28 9.90 3.16
N VAL A 191 5.17 9.32 3.60
CA VAL A 191 3.92 10.07 3.82
C VAL A 191 4.06 11.02 5.00
N TRP A 192 4.74 10.61 6.08
CA TRP A 192 5.10 11.51 7.19
C TRP A 192 5.98 12.66 6.73
N LEU A 193 6.98 12.38 5.88
CA LEU A 193 7.82 13.42 5.26
C LEU A 193 6.98 14.40 4.43
N LEU A 194 6.01 13.93 3.64
CA LEU A 194 5.10 14.80 2.90
C LEU A 194 4.31 15.73 3.83
N LEU A 195 3.76 15.17 4.93
CA LEU A 195 3.03 15.99 5.91
C LEU A 195 3.92 17.06 6.55
N LEU A 196 5.19 16.75 6.80
CA LEU A 196 6.18 17.69 7.31
C LEU A 196 6.45 18.81 6.29
N CYS A 197 6.73 18.49 5.03
CA CYS A 197 6.97 19.44 3.96
C CYS A 197 5.74 20.33 3.71
N GLN A 198 4.54 19.77 3.81
CA GLN A 198 3.27 20.48 3.69
C GLN A 198 2.86 21.24 4.97
N ARG A 199 3.66 21.18 6.05
CA ARG A 199 3.40 21.82 7.34
C ARG A 199 2.04 21.43 7.95
N ARG A 200 1.62 20.17 7.77
CA ARG A 200 0.37 19.63 8.36
C ARG A 200 0.57 19.27 9.84
N TRP A 201 0.96 20.25 10.65
CA TRP A 201 1.36 20.06 12.06
C TRP A 201 0.33 19.34 12.91
N ARG A 202 -0.97 19.62 12.70
CA ARG A 202 -2.05 18.94 13.44
C ARG A 202 -2.07 17.43 13.18
N ALA A 203 -1.80 16.97 11.94
CA ALA A 203 -1.74 15.56 11.62
C ALA A 203 -0.46 14.91 12.19
N LEU A 204 0.67 15.61 12.13
CA LEU A 204 1.93 15.16 12.73
C LEU A 204 1.80 15.01 14.25
N LEU A 205 1.23 16.01 14.95
CA LEU A 205 1.01 15.94 16.40
C LEU A 205 0.04 14.81 16.76
N ALA A 206 -1.10 14.72 16.10
CA ALA A 206 -2.08 13.65 16.35
C ALA A 206 -1.47 12.26 16.14
N GLY A 207 -0.66 12.11 15.09
CA GLY A 207 0.03 10.85 14.83
C GLY A 207 1.16 10.57 15.81
N GLY A 208 1.91 11.57 16.22
CA GLY A 208 2.92 11.45 17.28
C GLY A 208 2.30 10.97 18.60
N VAL A 209 1.20 11.60 19.01
CA VAL A 209 0.46 11.17 20.20
C VAL A 209 -0.07 9.76 20.05
N ALA A 210 -0.70 9.44 18.91
CA ALA A 210 -1.20 8.09 18.65
C ALA A 210 -0.07 7.04 18.65
N ALA A 211 1.08 7.35 18.06
CA ALA A 211 2.25 6.47 18.08
C ALA A 211 2.76 6.24 19.50
N VAL A 212 2.88 7.29 20.31
CA VAL A 212 3.30 7.18 21.72
C VAL A 212 2.31 6.32 22.51
N VAL A 213 1.00 6.57 22.36
CA VAL A 213 -0.03 5.77 23.05
C VAL A 213 0.05 4.30 22.63
N LEU A 214 0.16 4.01 21.33
CA LEU A 214 0.31 2.64 20.83
C LEU A 214 1.57 1.98 21.35
N LEU A 215 2.71 2.68 21.37
CA LEU A 215 3.97 2.16 21.89
C LEU A 215 3.87 1.87 23.40
N LEU A 216 3.22 2.73 24.17
CA LEU A 216 3.01 2.51 25.61
C LEU A 216 2.08 1.31 25.87
N LEU A 217 0.98 1.19 25.12
CA LEU A 217 0.03 0.08 25.25
C LEU A 217 0.62 -1.28 24.83
N THR A 218 1.59 -1.26 23.93
CA THR A 218 2.21 -2.48 23.38
C THR A 218 3.68 -2.61 23.80
N TRP A 219 4.09 -1.95 24.90
CA TRP A 219 5.49 -1.86 25.31
C TRP A 219 6.07 -3.24 25.71
N PRO A 220 6.99 -3.80 24.91
CA PRO A 220 7.56 -5.12 25.17
C PRO A 220 8.86 -5.07 25.98
N GLY A 221 9.25 -3.90 26.49
CA GLY A 221 10.55 -3.65 27.08
C GLY A 221 11.61 -3.16 26.10
N TRP A 222 12.63 -2.49 26.62
CA TRP A 222 13.74 -1.97 25.82
C TRP A 222 14.59 -3.09 25.16
N PRO A 223 14.87 -4.23 25.81
CA PRO A 223 15.64 -5.32 25.19
C PRO A 223 15.05 -5.82 23.88
N ALA A 224 13.72 -5.88 23.76
CA ALA A 224 13.06 -6.29 22.50
C ALA A 224 13.31 -5.29 21.37
N TRP A 225 13.33 -3.99 21.66
CA TRP A 225 13.66 -2.97 20.66
C TRP A 225 15.12 -3.02 20.24
N GLU A 226 16.04 -3.22 21.19
CA GLU A 226 17.47 -3.36 20.92
C GLU A 226 17.75 -4.59 20.05
N ALA A 227 17.17 -5.73 20.38
CA ALA A 227 17.27 -6.96 19.60
C ALA A 227 16.70 -6.78 18.19
N PHE A 228 15.51 -6.16 18.06
CA PHE A 228 14.92 -5.84 16.75
C PHE A 228 15.82 -4.95 15.91
N LEU A 229 16.33 -3.85 16.46
CA LEU A 229 17.18 -2.90 15.72
C LEU A 229 18.51 -3.55 15.31
N THR A 230 19.07 -4.41 16.17
CA THR A 230 20.28 -5.17 15.88
C THR A 230 20.05 -6.14 14.74
N LEU A 231 18.97 -6.93 14.78
CA LEU A 231 18.57 -7.80 13.68
C LEU A 231 18.35 -7.01 12.38
N LEU A 232 17.62 -5.89 12.43
CA LEU A 232 17.32 -5.08 11.26
C LEU A 232 18.59 -4.50 10.60
N ARG A 233 19.55 -4.03 11.42
CA ARG A 233 20.86 -3.58 10.93
C ARG A 233 21.62 -4.72 10.28
N GLY A 234 21.70 -5.87 10.95
CA GLY A 234 22.33 -7.08 10.41
C GLY A 234 21.75 -7.47 9.06
N LEU A 235 20.43 -7.63 9.00
CA LEU A 235 19.72 -7.97 7.78
C LEU A 235 19.95 -6.98 6.64
N SER A 236 19.99 -5.67 6.93
CA SER A 236 20.21 -4.65 5.89
C SER A 236 21.62 -4.68 5.30
N GLN A 237 22.59 -5.27 6.02
CA GLN A 237 24.00 -5.37 5.60
C GLN A 237 24.31 -6.70 4.91
N GLN A 238 23.43 -7.71 5.02
CA GLN A 238 23.69 -9.03 4.46
C GLN A 238 23.84 -8.99 2.93
N PRO A 239 24.79 -9.77 2.37
CA PRO A 239 25.03 -9.86 0.93
C PRO A 239 23.81 -10.36 0.16
N GLU A 240 22.97 -11.22 0.77
CA GLU A 240 21.72 -11.71 0.15
C GLU A 240 20.75 -10.58 -0.26
N ARG A 241 20.95 -9.34 0.24
CA ARG A 241 20.16 -8.17 -0.21
C ARG A 241 20.47 -7.74 -1.65
N ALA A 242 21.50 -8.31 -2.27
CA ALA A 242 21.78 -8.14 -3.67
C ALA A 242 20.95 -9.08 -4.59
N VAL A 243 20.13 -9.99 -4.04
CA VAL A 243 19.34 -10.90 -4.89
C VAL A 243 18.08 -10.22 -5.44
N THR A 244 17.66 -10.68 -6.60
CA THR A 244 16.51 -10.13 -7.34
C THR A 244 15.16 -10.31 -6.64
N ALA A 245 15.08 -11.11 -5.57
CA ALA A 245 13.89 -11.23 -4.75
C ALA A 245 13.49 -9.90 -4.09
N TYR A 246 14.47 -9.05 -3.77
CA TYR A 246 14.24 -7.70 -3.25
C TYR A 246 14.18 -6.71 -4.40
N GLN A 247 13.00 -6.27 -4.75
CA GLN A 247 12.72 -5.39 -5.88
C GLN A 247 12.90 -3.90 -5.51
N THR A 248 14.02 -3.53 -4.89
CA THR A 248 14.26 -2.20 -4.31
C THR A 248 15.47 -1.50 -4.94
N TRP A 249 15.57 -0.20 -4.76
CA TRP A 249 16.68 0.60 -5.21
C TRP A 249 18.02 0.15 -4.59
N LEU A 250 18.00 -0.21 -3.29
CA LEU A 250 19.18 -0.75 -2.61
C LEU A 250 19.63 -2.08 -3.21
N SER A 251 18.69 -3.02 -3.39
CA SER A 251 19.02 -4.32 -3.98
C SER A 251 19.58 -4.19 -5.39
N TRP A 252 18.96 -3.34 -6.22
CA TRP A 252 19.40 -3.10 -7.59
C TRP A 252 20.83 -2.58 -7.66
N THR A 253 21.19 -1.55 -6.87
CA THR A 253 22.55 -0.98 -6.87
C THR A 253 23.58 -1.97 -6.33
N ARG A 254 23.25 -2.73 -5.30
CA ARG A 254 24.14 -3.78 -4.79
C ARG A 254 24.32 -4.92 -5.77
N HIS A 255 23.25 -5.37 -6.42
CA HIS A 255 23.32 -6.43 -7.42
C HIS A 255 24.25 -6.07 -8.56
N LEU A 256 24.27 -4.80 -8.99
CA LEU A 256 25.15 -4.35 -10.07
C LEU A 256 26.63 -4.27 -9.66
N PHE A 257 26.92 -3.96 -8.37
CA PHE A 257 28.28 -3.55 -7.99
C PHE A 257 28.90 -4.31 -6.82
N THR A 258 28.16 -5.20 -6.13
CA THR A 258 28.67 -5.93 -4.97
C THR A 258 28.81 -7.40 -5.32
N ALA A 259 30.04 -7.93 -5.31
CA ALA A 259 30.29 -9.35 -5.50
C ALA A 259 30.08 -10.12 -4.19
N ASP A 260 29.42 -11.25 -4.28
CA ASP A 260 29.29 -12.25 -3.21
C ASP A 260 29.32 -13.66 -3.81
N ALA A 261 30.09 -14.56 -3.23
CA ALA A 261 30.30 -15.89 -3.81
C ALA A 261 29.03 -16.72 -3.90
N GLN A 262 28.11 -16.56 -2.94
CA GLN A 262 26.88 -17.31 -2.88
C GLN A 262 25.72 -16.58 -3.55
N TRP A 263 25.56 -15.28 -3.29
CA TRP A 263 24.35 -14.54 -3.63
C TRP A 263 24.45 -13.70 -4.90
N ASN A 264 25.67 -13.27 -5.27
CA ASN A 264 25.92 -12.44 -6.45
C ASN A 264 27.34 -12.64 -7.02
N PRO A 265 27.65 -13.81 -7.58
CA PRO A 265 29.01 -14.13 -8.03
C PRO A 265 29.47 -13.33 -9.26
N LEU A 266 28.52 -12.85 -10.06
CA LEU A 266 28.78 -12.18 -11.35
C LEU A 266 28.11 -10.79 -11.42
N PRO A 267 28.52 -9.80 -10.58
CA PRO A 267 28.04 -8.44 -10.72
C PRO A 267 28.56 -7.81 -12.02
N VAL A 268 27.97 -6.69 -12.45
CA VAL A 268 28.45 -5.90 -13.61
C VAL A 268 29.88 -5.40 -13.38
N ALA A 269 30.14 -4.92 -12.16
CA ALA A 269 31.48 -4.51 -11.74
C ALA A 269 31.64 -4.75 -10.23
N ARG A 270 32.87 -5.00 -9.79
CA ARG A 270 33.19 -5.21 -8.36
C ARG A 270 33.59 -3.89 -7.68
N LEU A 271 32.63 -2.97 -7.56
CA LEU A 271 32.79 -1.61 -7.05
C LEU A 271 31.73 -1.29 -5.98
N PRO A 272 31.76 -1.93 -4.78
CA PRO A 272 30.70 -1.78 -3.78
C PRO A 272 30.50 -0.33 -3.31
N GLN A 273 31.56 0.48 -3.28
CA GLN A 273 31.50 1.91 -2.95
C GLN A 273 30.66 2.69 -3.97
N LEU A 274 30.80 2.37 -5.28
CA LEU A 274 29.97 2.97 -6.32
C LEU A 274 28.51 2.56 -6.16
N GLY A 275 28.22 1.29 -5.84
CA GLY A 275 26.87 0.82 -5.56
C GLY A 275 26.24 1.59 -4.39
N ASN A 276 26.95 1.78 -3.30
CA ASN A 276 26.48 2.56 -2.16
C ASN A 276 26.31 4.05 -2.49
N ALA A 277 27.23 4.66 -3.25
CA ALA A 277 27.11 6.04 -3.68
C ALA A 277 25.88 6.25 -4.58
N LEU A 278 25.63 5.35 -5.54
CA LEU A 278 24.45 5.39 -6.42
C LEU A 278 23.15 5.16 -5.63
N TYR A 279 23.18 4.28 -4.61
CA TYR A 279 22.05 4.11 -3.71
C TYR A 279 21.71 5.43 -3.01
N LEU A 280 22.69 6.04 -2.35
CA LEU A 280 22.49 7.29 -1.59
C LEU A 280 22.10 8.46 -2.49
N ALA A 281 22.76 8.63 -3.63
CA ALA A 281 22.48 9.70 -4.59
C ALA A 281 21.05 9.54 -5.17
N GLY A 282 20.69 8.35 -5.62
CA GLY A 282 19.37 8.09 -6.18
C GLY A 282 18.26 8.21 -5.13
N ALA A 283 18.45 7.67 -3.92
CA ALA A 283 17.50 7.83 -2.82
C ALA A 283 17.33 9.31 -2.44
N GLY A 284 18.45 10.04 -2.30
CA GLY A 284 18.45 11.47 -2.02
C GLY A 284 17.72 12.28 -3.11
N LEU A 285 17.96 11.96 -4.39
CA LEU A 285 17.26 12.59 -5.52
C LEU A 285 15.74 12.35 -5.47
N LEU A 286 15.33 11.09 -5.34
CA LEU A 286 13.90 10.71 -5.30
C LEU A 286 13.17 11.39 -4.14
N VAL A 287 13.76 11.36 -2.95
CA VAL A 287 13.23 12.00 -1.75
C VAL A 287 13.23 13.53 -1.89
N GLY A 288 14.34 14.11 -2.33
CA GLY A 288 14.51 15.56 -2.50
C GLY A 288 13.49 16.14 -3.50
N VAL A 289 13.35 15.50 -4.67
CA VAL A 289 12.35 15.91 -5.67
C VAL A 289 10.94 15.83 -5.11
N THR A 290 10.57 14.74 -4.45
CA THR A 290 9.23 14.58 -3.87
C THR A 290 8.97 15.61 -2.76
N ALA A 291 9.95 15.84 -1.89
CA ALA A 291 9.88 16.83 -0.83
C ALA A 291 9.74 18.26 -1.39
N TRP A 292 10.47 18.58 -2.46
CA TRP A 292 10.39 19.87 -3.14
C TRP A 292 9.00 20.15 -3.73
N PHE A 293 8.40 19.15 -4.42
CA PHE A 293 7.02 19.26 -4.90
C PHE A 293 6.04 19.42 -3.73
N ALA A 294 6.19 18.62 -2.67
CA ALA A 294 5.34 18.72 -1.50
C ALA A 294 5.43 20.08 -0.80
N TRP A 295 6.62 20.67 -0.74
CA TRP A 295 6.85 21.98 -0.14
C TRP A 295 6.27 23.12 -0.97
N LYS A 296 6.36 23.05 -2.31
CA LYS A 296 5.80 24.05 -3.22
C LYS A 296 4.28 23.99 -3.33
N MET A 297 3.67 22.89 -3.00
CA MET A 297 2.24 22.67 -3.18
C MET A 297 1.47 23.15 -1.95
N PRO A 298 0.63 24.21 -2.07
CA PRO A 298 -0.14 24.68 -0.94
C PRO A 298 -1.10 23.58 -0.47
N ALA A 299 -1.05 23.33 0.83
CA ALA A 299 -1.96 22.41 1.46
C ALA A 299 -3.36 23.06 1.50
N SER A 300 -4.28 22.62 0.67
CA SER A 300 -5.67 23.10 0.62
C SER A 300 -6.67 21.93 0.60
N PRO A 301 -7.86 22.10 1.22
CA PRO A 301 -8.88 21.06 1.16
C PRO A 301 -9.34 20.81 -0.28
N THR A 302 -9.44 19.54 -0.65
CA THR A 302 -9.97 19.16 -1.96
C THR A 302 -11.48 19.38 -2.00
N LYS A 303 -11.94 20.42 -2.72
CA LYS A 303 -13.37 20.71 -2.89
C LYS A 303 -14.06 19.70 -3.86
N ALA A 304 -13.32 19.16 -4.81
CA ALA A 304 -13.85 18.26 -5.82
C ALA A 304 -13.95 16.82 -5.28
N ALA A 305 -15.17 16.36 -5.10
CA ALA A 305 -15.45 15.07 -4.48
C ALA A 305 -14.99 13.83 -5.29
N ARG A 306 -14.84 13.96 -6.62
CA ARG A 306 -14.54 12.85 -7.56
C ARG A 306 -13.36 13.09 -8.49
N GLU A 307 -12.66 14.19 -8.35
CA GLU A 307 -11.45 14.48 -9.13
C GLU A 307 -10.21 14.10 -8.33
N ILE A 308 -9.21 13.56 -9.01
CA ILE A 308 -7.87 13.39 -8.45
C ILE A 308 -7.12 14.70 -8.59
N THR A 309 -6.51 15.10 -7.50
CA THR A 309 -5.74 16.34 -7.41
C THR A 309 -4.24 16.03 -7.30
N ASP A 310 -3.40 17.03 -7.50
CA ASP A 310 -1.96 16.92 -7.31
C ASP A 310 -1.58 16.46 -5.90
N GLN A 311 -2.39 16.80 -4.89
CA GLN A 311 -2.19 16.31 -3.52
C GLN A 311 -2.40 14.79 -3.41
N ASP A 312 -3.37 14.23 -4.15
CA ASP A 312 -3.58 12.78 -4.20
C ASP A 312 -2.40 12.07 -4.87
N LEU A 313 -1.88 12.66 -5.93
CA LEU A 313 -0.70 12.15 -6.63
C LEU A 313 0.54 12.20 -5.75
N LEU A 314 0.74 13.28 -4.97
CA LEU A 314 1.82 13.34 -3.98
C LEU A 314 1.67 12.28 -2.89
N PHE A 315 0.47 12.07 -2.37
CA PHE A 315 0.23 10.99 -1.40
C PHE A 315 0.62 9.64 -2.00
N ALA A 316 0.21 9.36 -3.25
CA ALA A 316 0.58 8.16 -3.98
C ALA A 316 2.10 8.05 -4.15
N ALA A 317 2.79 9.14 -4.52
CA ALA A 317 4.26 9.18 -4.62
C ALA A 317 4.94 8.83 -3.29
N GLY A 318 4.43 9.32 -2.16
CA GLY A 318 4.94 8.96 -0.82
C GLY A 318 4.79 7.47 -0.50
N VAL A 319 3.66 6.86 -0.87
CA VAL A 319 3.46 5.40 -0.71
C VAL A 319 4.44 4.61 -1.58
N ILE A 320 4.62 5.03 -2.84
CA ILE A 320 5.56 4.39 -3.79
C ILE A 320 6.99 4.46 -3.25
N LEU A 321 7.44 5.63 -2.81
CA LEU A 321 8.79 5.80 -2.24
C LEU A 321 9.03 4.87 -1.05
N GLY A 322 8.03 4.65 -0.20
CA GLY A 322 8.11 3.73 0.93
C GLY A 322 8.47 2.30 0.54
N LEU A 323 8.15 1.88 -0.67
CA LEU A 323 8.45 0.55 -1.18
C LEU A 323 9.77 0.51 -1.96
N ILE A 324 9.96 1.41 -2.91
CA ILE A 324 11.16 1.37 -3.77
C ILE A 324 12.45 1.71 -3.02
N LEU A 325 12.36 2.48 -1.94
CA LEU A 325 13.51 2.82 -1.07
C LEU A 325 13.61 1.94 0.17
N SER A 326 12.64 1.03 0.40
CA SER A 326 12.72 0.05 1.49
C SER A 326 13.93 -0.87 1.29
N PRO A 327 14.70 -1.18 2.34
CA PRO A 327 15.79 -2.15 2.23
C PRO A 327 15.31 -3.60 2.04
N LEU A 328 14.04 -3.89 2.34
CA LEU A 328 13.52 -5.25 2.50
C LEU A 328 12.22 -5.53 1.73
N ALA A 329 11.87 -4.74 0.69
CA ALA A 329 10.62 -4.96 -0.02
C ALA A 329 10.71 -6.16 -0.98
N LEU A 330 9.91 -7.17 -0.70
CA LEU A 330 9.62 -8.36 -1.51
C LEU A 330 8.32 -8.16 -2.30
N ASP A 331 7.92 -9.12 -3.12
CA ASP A 331 6.73 -9.08 -3.97
C ASP A 331 5.46 -8.62 -3.26
N TYR A 332 5.14 -9.26 -2.14
CA TYR A 332 3.89 -9.00 -1.41
C TYR A 332 3.80 -7.58 -0.82
N HIS A 333 4.94 -6.90 -0.62
CA HIS A 333 4.94 -5.50 -0.18
C HIS A 333 4.31 -4.59 -1.23
N TYR A 334 4.50 -4.93 -2.51
CA TYR A 334 3.96 -4.20 -3.64
C TYR A 334 2.43 -4.23 -3.72
N ALA A 335 1.75 -5.02 -2.87
CA ALA A 335 0.30 -4.97 -2.70
C ALA A 335 -0.20 -3.55 -2.37
N LEU A 336 0.61 -2.74 -1.65
CA LEU A 336 0.29 -1.34 -1.36
C LEU A 336 0.20 -0.47 -2.62
N LEU A 337 0.87 -0.84 -3.73
CA LEU A 337 0.81 -0.07 -4.98
C LEU A 337 -0.55 -0.17 -5.69
N LEU A 338 -1.46 -1.02 -5.24
CA LEU A 338 -2.81 -1.01 -5.77
C LEU A 338 -3.54 0.32 -5.49
N LEU A 339 -3.22 1.02 -4.38
CA LEU A 339 -3.75 2.36 -4.10
C LEU A 339 -3.19 3.43 -5.06
N PRO A 340 -1.86 3.60 -5.23
CA PRO A 340 -1.31 4.46 -6.29
C PRO A 340 -1.82 4.12 -7.70
N ALA A 341 -1.94 2.83 -8.04
CA ALA A 341 -2.48 2.38 -9.31
C ALA A 341 -3.92 2.86 -9.51
N PHE A 342 -4.78 2.72 -8.48
CA PHE A 342 -6.14 3.24 -8.50
C PHE A 342 -6.17 4.75 -8.72
N ILE A 343 -5.39 5.51 -7.95
CA ILE A 343 -5.30 6.97 -8.03
C ILE A 343 -4.88 7.39 -9.45
N LEU A 344 -3.83 6.77 -9.99
CA LEU A 344 -3.32 7.07 -11.33
C LEU A 344 -4.28 6.64 -12.45
N CYS A 345 -4.94 5.49 -12.32
CA CYS A 345 -5.98 5.09 -13.28
C CYS A 345 -7.15 6.08 -13.28
N GLN A 346 -7.60 6.52 -12.10
CA GLN A 346 -8.68 7.49 -11.99
C GLN A 346 -8.25 8.87 -12.54
N TRP A 347 -7.00 9.26 -12.30
CA TRP A 347 -6.44 10.47 -12.86
C TRP A 347 -6.29 10.39 -14.40
N ALA A 348 -5.73 9.30 -14.93
CA ALA A 348 -5.55 9.09 -16.36
C ALA A 348 -6.89 9.10 -17.14
N ARG A 349 -8.01 8.70 -16.50
CA ARG A 349 -9.37 8.84 -17.08
C ARG A 349 -9.80 10.29 -17.29
N GLN A 350 -9.15 11.24 -16.62
CA GLN A 350 -9.41 12.67 -16.74
C GLN A 350 -8.51 13.33 -17.79
N GLN A 351 -7.50 12.58 -18.28
CA GLN A 351 -6.56 13.04 -19.28
C GLN A 351 -6.96 12.54 -20.67
N SER A 352 -6.63 13.32 -21.69
CA SER A 352 -6.82 12.93 -23.09
C SER A 352 -5.56 12.34 -23.74
N ASP A 353 -4.39 12.43 -23.07
CA ASP A 353 -3.12 11.95 -23.61
C ASP A 353 -3.00 10.43 -23.47
N TRP A 354 -2.94 9.74 -24.61
CA TRP A 354 -2.76 8.29 -24.69
C TRP A 354 -1.39 7.83 -24.15
N ARG A 355 -0.37 8.70 -24.16
CA ARG A 355 0.99 8.39 -23.67
C ARG A 355 0.97 8.09 -22.16
N VAL A 356 0.14 8.80 -21.41
CA VAL A 356 -0.08 8.54 -19.99
C VAL A 356 -0.60 7.13 -19.78
N TRP A 357 -1.57 6.70 -20.58
CA TRP A 357 -2.10 5.34 -20.50
C TRP A 357 -1.07 4.29 -20.88
N LEU A 358 -0.23 4.56 -21.87
CA LEU A 358 0.84 3.63 -22.27
C LEU A 358 1.85 3.44 -21.15
N LEU A 359 2.33 4.53 -20.54
CA LEU A 359 3.29 4.48 -19.43
C LEU A 359 2.67 3.83 -18.20
N LEU A 360 1.41 4.17 -17.88
CA LEU A 360 0.68 3.56 -16.77
C LEU A 360 0.49 2.05 -16.98
N LEU A 361 0.07 1.64 -18.16
CA LEU A 361 -0.10 0.22 -18.51
C LEU A 361 1.22 -0.54 -18.39
N LEU A 362 2.31 0.02 -18.93
CA LEU A 362 3.65 -0.56 -18.80
C LEU A 362 4.03 -0.73 -17.33
N ALA A 363 3.87 0.31 -16.52
CA ALA A 363 4.17 0.26 -15.09
C ALA A 363 3.34 -0.81 -14.37
N LEU A 364 2.04 -0.90 -14.67
CA LEU A 364 1.14 -1.88 -14.08
C LEU A 364 1.49 -3.31 -14.50
N ILE A 365 1.87 -3.55 -15.75
CA ILE A 365 2.34 -4.87 -16.21
C ILE A 365 3.61 -5.27 -15.44
N LEU A 366 4.58 -4.36 -15.32
CA LEU A 366 5.84 -4.64 -14.61
C LEU A 366 5.64 -4.95 -13.12
N ILE A 367 4.60 -4.38 -12.48
CA ILE A 367 4.32 -4.61 -11.07
C ILE A 367 3.39 -5.82 -10.87
N ALA A 368 2.32 -5.91 -11.67
CA ALA A 368 1.24 -6.85 -11.45
C ALA A 368 1.51 -8.25 -12.01
N ALA A 369 2.31 -8.37 -13.09
CA ALA A 369 2.57 -9.65 -13.70
C ALA A 369 3.55 -10.52 -12.89
N ASP A 370 3.36 -11.82 -12.97
CA ASP A 370 4.31 -12.82 -12.47
C ASP A 370 5.45 -13.01 -13.48
N LEU A 371 6.39 -12.08 -13.47
CA LEU A 371 7.54 -12.08 -14.36
C LEU A 371 8.67 -12.93 -13.77
N PRO A 372 9.42 -13.71 -14.59
CA PRO A 372 10.46 -14.62 -14.12
C PRO A 372 11.79 -13.89 -13.76
N TYR A 373 11.71 -12.76 -13.05
CA TYR A 373 12.88 -11.95 -12.68
C TYR A 373 13.83 -12.66 -11.69
N ARG A 374 13.40 -13.74 -11.05
CA ARG A 374 14.25 -14.60 -10.20
C ARG A 374 15.03 -15.65 -11.01
N SER A 375 14.91 -15.66 -12.35
CA SER A 375 15.65 -16.57 -13.20
C SER A 375 17.17 -16.38 -13.01
N PRO A 376 17.96 -17.47 -12.86
CA PRO A 376 19.41 -17.37 -12.73
C PRO A 376 20.09 -16.63 -13.90
N ARG A 377 19.48 -16.66 -15.09
CA ARG A 377 19.98 -15.90 -16.26
C ARG A 377 19.95 -14.40 -16.04
N LEU A 378 18.93 -13.91 -15.34
CA LEU A 378 18.78 -12.47 -15.02
C LEU A 378 19.58 -12.07 -13.78
N ALA A 379 20.13 -13.03 -13.04
CA ALA A 379 20.92 -12.74 -11.83
C ALA A 379 22.40 -12.41 -12.12
N ALA A 380 22.85 -12.35 -13.40
CA ALA A 380 24.25 -12.23 -13.73
C ALA A 380 24.55 -11.08 -14.68
N GLY A 381 25.59 -10.30 -14.38
CA GLY A 381 26.13 -9.25 -15.23
C GLY A 381 25.07 -8.22 -15.66
N TRP A 382 25.13 -7.79 -16.92
CA TRP A 382 24.21 -6.78 -17.47
C TRP A 382 22.74 -7.20 -17.52
N TRP A 383 22.43 -8.50 -17.48
CA TRP A 383 21.08 -9.00 -17.42
C TRP A 383 20.38 -8.61 -16.11
N ALA A 384 21.15 -8.31 -15.06
CA ALA A 384 20.63 -7.80 -13.79
C ALA A 384 19.82 -6.50 -13.94
N LEU A 385 20.07 -5.69 -14.98
CA LEU A 385 19.27 -4.49 -15.28
C LEU A 385 17.80 -4.83 -15.55
N LEU A 386 17.51 -6.00 -16.12
CA LEU A 386 16.15 -6.45 -16.45
C LEU A 386 15.49 -7.23 -15.31
N ALA A 387 16.24 -7.53 -14.25
CA ALA A 387 15.76 -8.34 -13.13
C ALA A 387 14.96 -7.57 -12.09
N TYR A 388 14.65 -6.29 -12.32
CA TYR A 388 13.97 -5.41 -11.36
C TYR A 388 12.67 -4.78 -11.91
N PRO A 389 11.75 -5.59 -12.51
CA PRO A 389 10.56 -5.03 -13.14
C PRO A 389 9.68 -4.25 -12.16
N LYS A 390 9.52 -4.72 -10.91
CA LYS A 390 8.66 -4.04 -9.93
C LYS A 390 9.27 -2.70 -9.48
N LEU A 391 10.60 -2.62 -9.35
CA LEU A 391 11.28 -1.35 -9.09
C LEU A 391 11.06 -0.38 -10.26
N VAL A 392 11.28 -0.82 -11.50
CA VAL A 392 11.08 0.02 -12.69
C VAL A 392 9.63 0.47 -12.80
N GLY A 393 8.66 -0.44 -12.60
CA GLY A 393 7.25 -0.09 -12.56
C GLY A 393 6.92 0.91 -11.46
N GLY A 394 7.49 0.75 -10.27
CA GLY A 394 7.37 1.71 -9.17
C GLY A 394 7.93 3.09 -9.51
N LEU A 395 9.10 3.16 -10.14
CA LEU A 395 9.71 4.42 -10.61
C LEU A 395 8.86 5.10 -11.68
N LEU A 396 8.27 4.35 -12.62
CA LEU A 396 7.35 4.89 -13.62
C LEU A 396 6.08 5.45 -12.97
N LEU A 397 5.46 4.75 -12.01
CA LEU A 397 4.31 5.27 -11.27
C LEU A 397 4.67 6.54 -10.49
N TRP A 398 5.84 6.56 -9.84
CA TRP A 398 6.34 7.73 -9.12
C TRP A 398 6.54 8.93 -10.06
N ALA A 399 7.17 8.73 -11.21
CA ALA A 399 7.37 9.78 -12.21
C ALA A 399 6.03 10.33 -12.73
N LEU A 400 5.05 9.45 -13.00
CA LEU A 400 3.70 9.86 -13.41
C LEU A 400 3.01 10.69 -12.31
N CYS A 401 3.19 10.36 -11.03
CA CYS A 401 2.65 11.16 -9.93
C CYS A 401 3.23 12.58 -9.90
N LEU A 402 4.50 12.78 -10.27
CA LEU A 402 5.16 14.07 -10.20
C LEU A 402 5.04 14.91 -11.48
N GLN A 403 4.86 14.28 -12.65
CA GLN A 403 4.74 14.97 -13.93
C GLN A 403 3.61 16.03 -13.91
N GLN A 404 2.54 15.77 -13.16
CA GLN A 404 1.34 16.60 -13.09
C GLN A 404 1.53 17.90 -12.33
N SER A 405 2.36 17.88 -11.32
CA SER A 405 2.65 19.07 -10.51
C SER A 405 3.35 20.19 -11.29
N THR A 406 3.86 19.88 -12.50
CA THR A 406 4.56 20.85 -13.37
C THR A 406 3.64 21.54 -14.36
N GLU A 407 2.50 20.95 -14.73
CA GLU A 407 1.49 21.56 -15.58
C GLU A 407 0.53 22.42 -14.73
N SER A 408 1.02 23.58 -14.27
CA SER A 408 0.12 24.62 -13.74
C SER A 408 -0.89 24.96 -14.81
N ARG A 409 -2.14 24.50 -14.67
CA ARG A 409 -3.25 25.04 -15.45
C ARG A 409 -3.22 26.55 -15.32
N PRO A 410 -3.16 27.33 -16.41
CA PRO A 410 -3.38 28.75 -16.31
C PRO A 410 -4.73 28.94 -15.63
N LEU A 411 -4.75 29.71 -14.55
CA LEU A 411 -6.01 30.15 -13.95
C LEU A 411 -6.87 30.72 -15.10
N PRO A 412 -8.14 30.30 -15.23
CA PRO A 412 -9.04 30.94 -16.21
C PRO A 412 -8.94 32.43 -15.98
N PRO A 413 -8.84 33.24 -17.05
CA PRO A 413 -8.69 34.67 -16.92
C PRO A 413 -9.80 35.16 -16.00
N VAL A 414 -9.38 35.83 -14.91
CA VAL A 414 -10.32 36.53 -14.05
C VAL A 414 -10.99 37.56 -14.95
N ASN A 415 -12.25 37.31 -15.27
CA ASN A 415 -13.04 38.23 -16.06
C ASN A 415 -13.32 39.44 -15.15
N ASP A 416 -12.40 40.42 -15.14
CA ASP A 416 -12.57 41.73 -14.48
C ASP A 416 -13.61 42.56 -15.25
N GLN A 417 -14.79 41.98 -15.45
CA GLN A 417 -15.95 42.82 -15.79
C GLN A 417 -16.55 43.29 -14.46
N PRO A 418 -16.62 44.60 -14.25
CA PRO A 418 -17.31 45.16 -13.08
C PRO A 418 -18.76 44.67 -13.08
N PRO A 419 -19.33 44.30 -11.93
CA PRO A 419 -20.70 43.80 -11.87
C PRO A 419 -21.66 44.89 -12.30
N THR A 420 -22.24 44.79 -13.50
CA THR A 420 -23.41 45.55 -13.89
C THR A 420 -24.53 45.21 -12.90
N ALA A 421 -24.90 46.21 -12.12
CA ALA A 421 -25.98 46.13 -11.17
C ALA A 421 -27.30 45.78 -11.89
N ASN A 422 -27.74 44.56 -11.78
CA ASN A 422 -29.14 44.22 -11.99
C ASN A 422 -29.60 43.30 -10.83
N ARG A 423 -30.27 43.91 -9.87
CA ARG A 423 -30.90 43.29 -8.72
C ARG A 423 -32.06 42.40 -9.22
N GLN A 424 -31.90 41.06 -9.15
CA GLN A 424 -33.02 40.18 -8.89
C GLN A 424 -32.58 39.14 -7.89
N ARG A 425 -33.17 39.16 -6.67
CA ARG A 425 -33.04 38.18 -5.60
C ARG A 425 -33.65 36.85 -6.10
N PRO A 426 -32.94 35.71 -6.01
CA PRO A 426 -33.59 34.44 -5.97
C PRO A 426 -33.87 34.05 -4.52
N THR A 427 -35.11 33.80 -4.23
CA THR A 427 -35.68 33.28 -3.00
C THR A 427 -35.07 31.92 -2.62
N THR A 428 -34.59 31.86 -1.38
CA THR A 428 -34.16 30.67 -0.67
C THR A 428 -35.25 29.62 -0.60
N ASN A 429 -35.06 28.47 -1.30
CA ASN A 429 -35.94 27.30 -1.06
C ASN A 429 -35.30 25.92 -1.34
N HIS A 430 -33.97 25.76 -1.21
CA HIS A 430 -33.31 24.44 -1.42
C HIS A 430 -32.88 23.69 -0.15
N GLN A 431 -32.93 24.31 1.02
CA GLN A 431 -32.59 23.61 2.28
C GLN A 431 -33.78 22.88 2.96
N ALA A 432 -35.01 23.14 2.55
CA ALA A 432 -36.18 22.53 3.15
C ALA A 432 -36.50 21.15 2.55
N THR A 433 -36.07 20.87 1.32
CA THR A 433 -36.40 19.62 0.60
C THR A 433 -35.56 18.45 1.11
N ASP A 434 -34.28 18.64 1.42
CA ASP A 434 -33.41 17.56 1.91
C ASP A 434 -33.76 17.07 3.32
N ARG A 435 -34.24 17.97 4.18
CA ARG A 435 -34.67 17.58 5.54
C ARG A 435 -36.00 16.81 5.53
N LYS A 436 -36.89 17.08 4.57
CA LYS A 436 -38.15 16.32 4.42
C LYS A 436 -37.89 14.90 3.88
N GLN A 437 -37.00 14.73 2.91
CA GLN A 437 -36.67 13.41 2.38
C GLN A 437 -35.97 12.52 3.41
N LEU A 438 -35.09 13.06 4.24
CA LEU A 438 -34.41 12.31 5.30
C LEU A 438 -35.41 11.89 6.42
N ARG A 439 -36.37 12.74 6.77
CA ARG A 439 -37.41 12.40 7.76
C ARG A 439 -38.37 11.34 7.22
N THR A 440 -38.72 11.35 5.96
CA THR A 440 -39.57 10.34 5.32
C THR A 440 -38.86 8.99 5.24
N PHE A 441 -37.56 8.97 4.93
CA PHE A 441 -36.73 7.75 4.91
C PHE A 441 -36.60 7.15 6.32
N LEU A 442 -36.34 7.97 7.33
CA LEU A 442 -36.23 7.49 8.72
C LEU A 442 -37.57 6.94 9.25
N ARG A 443 -38.72 7.51 8.89
CA ARG A 443 -40.01 6.97 9.23
C ARG A 443 -40.31 5.62 8.56
N MET A 444 -39.94 5.45 7.28
CA MET A 444 -40.09 4.16 6.57
C MET A 444 -39.25 3.03 7.19
N VAL A 445 -38.11 3.35 7.79
CA VAL A 445 -37.26 2.35 8.44
C VAL A 445 -37.77 2.00 9.82
N THR A 446 -38.33 2.96 10.57
CA THR A 446 -38.89 2.70 11.93
C THR A 446 -40.23 1.97 11.91
N ASP A 447 -41.05 2.15 10.89
CA ASP A 447 -42.36 1.51 10.78
C ASP A 447 -42.32 0.04 10.31
N ARG A 448 -41.12 -0.44 9.87
CA ARG A 448 -40.90 -1.84 9.46
C ARG A 448 -40.19 -2.71 10.49
N LEU A 449 -39.90 -2.21 11.67
CA LEU A 449 -39.33 -3.04 12.76
C LEU A 449 -40.45 -3.74 13.55
N PRO A 450 -40.34 -5.08 13.75
CA PRO A 450 -41.30 -5.84 14.53
C PRO A 450 -41.38 -5.35 16.00
N ALA A 451 -42.56 -5.47 16.61
CA ALA A 451 -42.89 -4.93 17.93
C ALA A 451 -42.04 -5.42 19.12
N HIS A 452 -41.05 -6.29 18.91
CA HIS A 452 -40.15 -6.82 19.94
C HIS A 452 -38.83 -6.02 20.09
N PHE A 453 -38.66 -4.92 19.38
CA PHE A 453 -37.46 -4.04 19.48
C PHE A 453 -37.84 -2.55 19.72
N ARG A 454 -38.95 -2.31 20.41
CA ARG A 454 -39.27 -0.97 20.92
C ARG A 454 -38.98 -0.88 22.42
#